data_8396aabc45e61fe1f0eb8abcf50e3a53
#
_entry.id   8396aabc45e61fe1f0eb8abcf50e3a53
#
_cell.length_a   1.000
_cell.length_b   1.000
_cell.length_c   1.000
_cell.angle_alpha   90.00
_cell.angle_beta   90.00
_cell.angle_gamma   90.00
#
_symmetry.space_group_name_H-M   'P 1'
#
loop_
_entity.id
_entity.type
_entity.pdbx_description
1 polymer ?
#
loop_
_entity_poly.entity_id
_entity_poly.type
_entity_poly.pdbx_seq_one_letter_code
_entity_poly.pdbx_strand_id
1 'polypeptide(L)'
;MNNYTFNNLLIDSTNKKIFTMRLYDLTFLLLLPVILLRTIYKSWKFGEKFSRNYEKLSLFNSKKRNSKKVIHIHAVSVGEVLASRQFVEEVKNKFPNHQILLTCTTQTGSETIIKLYGDSVAHQYLPFDISFFVKRFLNFWQPEITFLLETEVWPNLIHQLNRQKRKVFLINARLSEKSFKNYNSLLFFMNNIFSKIDFIVCQGEKDFERFIRLGVNEKRIKRDFSFKFDSLFLNQNPFIEKTYKTKIKRIIICASTHHPEEEILIQAFQMLDIENTVIILVPRHPDRAEAIYKKIIDTDLTVSLFSKENSKLNFSKQVILVDKIGYLEDLFSIADIAFIGGSLIPHGGQNFLEAVKFSLPISSGKSVFNFQEIADDLSKHKILRQGNSSEELRNIWNEQLSESSSELKKISQDYILKRKGASKRTLEFLPL
;
A
#
# COMPACT_ATOMS: atom_id res chain seq x y z
N MET A 1 52.27 -11.21 -15.63
CA MET A 1 51.49 -11.03 -14.41
C MET A 1 50.05 -10.66 -14.82
N ASN A 2 48.92 -11.30 -14.63
CA ASN A 2 48.63 -12.46 -13.82
C ASN A 2 47.21 -12.99 -14.21
N ASN A 3 47.07 -13.84 -15.17
CA ASN A 3 45.79 -14.57 -15.40
C ASN A 3 45.50 -15.52 -14.21
N TYR A 4 46.49 -15.97 -13.47
CA TYR A 4 46.34 -16.87 -12.32
C TYR A 4 45.73 -16.17 -11.09
N THR A 5 46.11 -14.93 -10.80
CA THR A 5 45.56 -14.16 -9.65
C THR A 5 44.14 -13.71 -9.90
N PHE A 6 43.80 -13.35 -11.12
CA PHE A 6 42.41 -12.94 -11.49
C PHE A 6 41.44 -14.14 -11.45
N ASN A 7 41.85 -15.32 -11.91
CA ASN A 7 41.04 -16.53 -11.82
C ASN A 7 40.81 -17.00 -10.39
N ASN A 8 41.84 -16.92 -9.53
CA ASN A 8 41.71 -17.29 -8.10
C ASN A 8 40.75 -16.33 -7.35
N LEU A 9 40.80 -15.03 -7.61
CA LEU A 9 39.88 -14.06 -7.03
C LEU A 9 38.42 -14.26 -7.50
N LEU A 10 38.21 -14.62 -8.77
CA LEU A 10 36.91 -14.95 -9.31
C LEU A 10 36.35 -16.27 -8.73
N ILE A 11 37.18 -17.29 -8.59
CA ILE A 11 36.80 -18.57 -7.97
C ILE A 11 36.44 -18.39 -6.51
N ASP A 12 37.21 -17.59 -5.76
CA ASP A 12 36.97 -17.31 -4.35
C ASP A 12 35.66 -16.51 -4.16
N SER A 13 35.42 -15.49 -4.98
CA SER A 13 34.18 -14.72 -4.96
C SER A 13 32.94 -15.56 -5.31
N THR A 14 33.07 -16.49 -6.25
CA THR A 14 31.97 -17.40 -6.68
C THR A 14 31.66 -18.41 -5.58
N ASN A 15 32.70 -19.01 -4.97
CA ASN A 15 32.53 -19.95 -3.85
C ASN A 15 31.88 -19.26 -2.65
N LYS A 16 32.28 -18.03 -2.34
CA LYS A 16 31.70 -17.24 -1.26
C LYS A 16 30.22 -16.91 -1.52
N LYS A 17 29.83 -16.60 -2.77
CA LYS A 17 28.42 -16.37 -3.15
C LYS A 17 27.57 -17.64 -3.03
N ILE A 18 28.10 -18.79 -3.43
CA ILE A 18 27.41 -20.08 -3.30
C ILE A 18 27.27 -20.45 -1.81
N PHE A 19 28.30 -20.25 -1.02
CA PHE A 19 28.28 -20.52 0.41
C PHE A 19 27.23 -19.70 1.14
N THR A 20 27.11 -18.39 0.85
CA THR A 20 26.10 -17.53 1.48
C THR A 20 24.66 -17.95 1.14
N MET A 21 24.40 -18.41 -0.11
CA MET A 21 23.08 -18.92 -0.49
C MET A 21 22.74 -20.25 0.21
N ARG A 22 23.72 -21.15 0.37
CA ARG A 22 23.55 -22.41 1.13
C ARG A 22 23.28 -22.15 2.61
N LEU A 23 23.98 -21.16 3.18
CA LEU A 23 23.76 -20.77 4.57
C LEU A 23 22.37 -20.18 4.77
N TYR A 24 21.90 -19.37 3.84
CA TYR A 24 20.52 -18.85 3.83
C TYR A 24 19.50 -20.00 3.78
N ASP A 25 19.66 -20.96 2.88
CA ASP A 25 18.81 -22.16 2.78
C ASP A 25 18.77 -22.96 4.09
N LEU A 26 19.96 -23.22 4.67
CA LEU A 26 20.08 -23.95 5.93
C LEU A 26 19.37 -23.22 7.08
N THR A 27 19.54 -21.90 7.17
CA THR A 27 18.87 -21.09 8.20
C THR A 27 17.36 -21.16 8.06
N PHE A 28 16.85 -21.03 6.84
CA PHE A 28 15.39 -21.13 6.58
C PHE A 28 14.85 -22.54 6.85
N LEU A 29 15.62 -23.58 6.51
CA LEU A 29 15.23 -24.96 6.77
C LEU A 29 15.15 -25.24 8.29
N LEU A 30 16.10 -24.73 9.07
CA LEU A 30 16.08 -24.86 10.53
C LEU A 30 14.91 -24.07 11.17
N LEU A 31 14.53 -22.93 10.60
CA LEU A 31 13.39 -22.14 11.06
C LEU A 31 12.03 -22.68 10.58
N LEU A 32 12.01 -23.54 9.57
CA LEU A 32 10.77 -24.05 8.96
C LEU A 32 9.80 -24.68 9.97
N PRO A 33 10.22 -25.53 10.93
CA PRO A 33 9.31 -26.08 11.93
C PRO A 33 8.63 -25.00 12.76
N VAL A 34 9.38 -23.96 13.15
CA VAL A 34 8.85 -22.82 13.94
C VAL A 34 7.85 -22.01 13.10
N ILE A 35 8.15 -21.76 11.82
CA ILE A 35 7.26 -21.07 10.90
C ILE A 35 5.96 -21.85 10.69
N LEU A 36 6.05 -23.17 10.53
CA LEU A 36 4.88 -24.06 10.39
C LEU A 36 4.02 -24.07 11.66
N LEU A 37 4.63 -24.23 12.84
CA LEU A 37 3.93 -24.18 14.13
C LEU A 37 3.23 -22.82 14.33
N ARG A 38 3.89 -21.72 14.01
CA ARG A 38 3.29 -20.39 14.06
C ARG A 38 2.12 -20.24 13.08
N THR A 39 2.22 -20.80 11.89
CA THR A 39 1.15 -20.79 10.89
C THR A 39 -0.06 -21.59 11.37
N ILE A 40 0.17 -22.79 11.94
CA ILE A 40 -0.88 -23.63 12.53
C ILE A 40 -1.54 -22.90 13.70
N TYR A 41 -0.76 -22.32 14.62
CA TYR A 41 -1.27 -21.56 15.77
C TYR A 41 -2.13 -20.37 15.34
N LYS A 42 -1.69 -19.60 14.33
CA LYS A 42 -2.49 -18.51 13.78
C LYS A 42 -3.79 -19.00 13.16
N SER A 43 -3.75 -20.07 12.39
CA SER A 43 -4.95 -20.68 11.80
C SER A 43 -5.94 -21.11 12.88
N TRP A 44 -5.45 -21.70 13.95
CA TRP A 44 -6.28 -22.12 15.08
C TRP A 44 -6.87 -20.92 15.87
N LYS A 45 -6.04 -19.92 16.17
CA LYS A 45 -6.45 -18.78 17.01
C LYS A 45 -7.37 -17.79 16.29
N PHE A 46 -7.17 -17.58 15.00
CA PHE A 46 -7.87 -16.55 14.21
C PHE A 46 -8.86 -17.13 13.20
N GLY A 47 -9.13 -18.44 13.21
CA GLY A 47 -10.06 -19.09 12.29
C GLY A 47 -9.60 -19.05 10.82
N GLU A 48 -8.30 -18.83 10.58
CA GLU A 48 -7.76 -18.81 9.23
C GLU A 48 -7.91 -20.20 8.57
N LYS A 49 -8.49 -20.24 7.37
CA LYS A 49 -8.65 -21.51 6.64
C LYS A 49 -7.29 -22.10 6.27
N PHE A 50 -6.92 -23.20 6.93
CA PHE A 50 -5.66 -23.93 6.71
C PHE A 50 -5.60 -24.57 5.32
N SER A 51 -6.71 -24.66 4.61
CA SER A 51 -6.95 -25.49 3.44
C SER A 51 -6.00 -25.31 2.24
N ARG A 52 -5.23 -24.19 2.17
CA ARG A 52 -4.32 -23.92 1.05
C ARG A 52 -2.85 -23.72 1.46
N ASN A 53 -2.51 -23.91 2.73
CA ASN A 53 -1.12 -23.73 3.20
C ASN A 53 -0.14 -24.76 2.58
N TYR A 54 -0.63 -25.90 2.05
CA TYR A 54 0.17 -26.84 1.29
C TYR A 54 0.82 -26.23 0.04
N GLU A 55 0.22 -25.17 -0.53
CA GLU A 55 0.79 -24.45 -1.67
C GLU A 55 2.14 -23.80 -1.32
N LYS A 56 2.33 -23.38 -0.04
CA LYS A 56 3.61 -22.84 0.48
C LYS A 56 4.73 -23.87 0.53
N LEU A 57 4.38 -25.16 0.49
CA LEU A 57 5.31 -26.28 0.37
C LEU A 57 5.44 -26.74 -1.10
N SER A 58 4.97 -25.92 -2.05
CA SER A 58 4.99 -26.25 -3.48
C SER A 58 4.22 -27.51 -3.84
N LEU A 59 3.15 -27.82 -3.11
CA LEU A 59 2.19 -28.83 -3.50
C LEU A 59 1.11 -28.17 -4.34
N PHE A 60 0.95 -28.57 -5.60
CA PHE A 60 0.13 -27.84 -6.58
C PHE A 60 -1.10 -28.61 -7.02
N ASN A 61 -2.14 -27.85 -7.38
CA ASN A 61 -3.25 -28.35 -8.15
C ASN A 61 -2.97 -28.11 -9.65
N SER A 62 -2.74 -29.16 -10.40
CA SER A 62 -2.43 -29.11 -11.85
C SER A 62 -3.51 -28.42 -12.69
N LYS A 63 -4.76 -28.40 -12.23
CA LYS A 63 -5.89 -27.78 -12.94
C LYS A 63 -5.77 -26.24 -13.07
N LYS A 64 -4.91 -25.60 -12.27
CA LYS A 64 -4.72 -24.13 -12.31
C LYS A 64 -3.82 -23.66 -13.45
N ARG A 65 -3.00 -24.53 -14.04
CA ARG A 65 -2.10 -24.19 -15.15
C ARG A 65 -2.71 -24.62 -16.49
N ASN A 66 -2.75 -23.70 -17.44
CA ASN A 66 -3.07 -23.98 -18.83
C ASN A 66 -1.77 -24.09 -19.68
N SER A 67 -1.91 -24.32 -21.01
CA SER A 67 -0.79 -24.45 -21.93
C SER A 67 -0.11 -23.13 -22.31
N LYS A 68 -0.66 -21.98 -21.88
CA LYS A 68 -0.11 -20.66 -22.22
C LYS A 68 1.21 -20.40 -21.49
N LYS A 69 2.02 -19.51 -22.04
CA LYS A 69 3.18 -18.93 -21.37
C LYS A 69 2.72 -18.16 -20.13
N VAL A 70 3.53 -18.15 -19.08
CA VAL A 70 3.13 -17.59 -17.78
C VAL A 70 3.89 -16.32 -17.48
N ILE A 71 3.16 -15.29 -17.02
CA ILE A 71 3.71 -14.11 -16.37
C ILE A 71 3.34 -14.17 -14.90
N HIS A 72 4.34 -14.13 -14.03
CA HIS A 72 4.18 -14.18 -12.58
C HIS A 72 4.24 -12.77 -12.00
N ILE A 73 3.25 -12.44 -11.16
CA ILE A 73 3.20 -11.20 -10.37
C ILE A 73 3.05 -11.58 -8.90
N HIS A 74 3.93 -11.08 -8.05
CA HIS A 74 3.91 -11.34 -6.61
C HIS A 74 3.56 -10.06 -5.84
N ALA A 75 2.46 -10.13 -5.07
CA ALA A 75 1.98 -9.07 -4.18
C ALA A 75 1.62 -9.69 -2.82
N VAL A 76 2.32 -9.33 -1.75
CA VAL A 76 2.24 -10.02 -0.45
C VAL A 76 0.92 -9.81 0.27
N SER A 77 0.47 -8.57 0.34
CA SER A 77 -0.62 -8.12 1.20
C SER A 77 -1.84 -7.61 0.42
N VAL A 78 -2.96 -7.41 1.13
CA VAL A 78 -4.16 -6.76 0.56
C VAL A 78 -3.82 -5.41 -0.08
N GLY A 79 -3.00 -4.59 0.61
CA GLY A 79 -2.64 -3.26 0.11
C GLY A 79 -1.87 -3.31 -1.21
N GLU A 80 -0.94 -4.26 -1.34
CA GLU A 80 -0.18 -4.47 -2.59
C GLU A 80 -1.05 -5.03 -3.71
N VAL A 81 -1.94 -5.98 -3.40
CA VAL A 81 -2.90 -6.54 -4.36
C VAL A 81 -3.80 -5.44 -4.93
N LEU A 82 -4.35 -4.58 -4.07
CA LEU A 82 -5.19 -3.46 -4.50
C LEU A 82 -4.39 -2.43 -5.31
N ALA A 83 -3.19 -2.07 -4.86
CA ALA A 83 -2.32 -1.12 -5.56
C ALA A 83 -1.90 -1.64 -6.94
N SER A 84 -1.65 -2.95 -7.08
CA SER A 84 -1.22 -3.56 -8.34
C SER A 84 -2.34 -3.77 -9.36
N ARG A 85 -3.60 -3.50 -9.03
CA ARG A 85 -4.75 -3.80 -9.89
C ARG A 85 -4.60 -3.23 -11.31
N GLN A 86 -4.26 -1.95 -11.41
CA GLN A 86 -4.04 -1.32 -12.71
C GLN A 86 -2.85 -1.94 -13.45
N PHE A 87 -1.76 -2.25 -12.75
CA PHE A 87 -0.60 -2.90 -13.34
C PHE A 87 -0.94 -4.29 -13.92
N VAL A 88 -1.74 -5.07 -13.22
CA VAL A 88 -2.21 -6.39 -13.69
C VAL A 88 -3.00 -6.24 -14.99
N GLU A 89 -3.88 -5.24 -15.09
CA GLU A 89 -4.64 -4.99 -16.32
C GLU A 89 -3.73 -4.51 -17.47
N GLU A 90 -2.74 -3.65 -17.21
CA GLU A 90 -1.76 -3.25 -18.22
C GLU A 90 -0.94 -4.46 -18.71
N VAL A 91 -0.56 -5.38 -17.82
CA VAL A 91 0.13 -6.63 -18.18
C VAL A 91 -0.77 -7.52 -19.03
N LYS A 92 -2.06 -7.69 -18.67
CA LYS A 92 -3.01 -8.47 -19.50
C LYS A 92 -3.14 -7.90 -20.89
N ASN A 93 -3.25 -6.58 -21.02
CA ASN A 93 -3.38 -5.89 -22.30
C ASN A 93 -2.13 -6.05 -23.16
N LYS A 94 -0.94 -5.95 -22.55
CA LYS A 94 0.34 -6.09 -23.26
C LYS A 94 0.64 -7.53 -23.66
N PHE A 95 0.16 -8.50 -22.88
CA PHE A 95 0.43 -9.93 -23.06
C PHE A 95 -0.85 -10.79 -23.12
N PRO A 96 -1.74 -10.57 -24.11
CA PRO A 96 -3.07 -11.20 -24.15
C PRO A 96 -3.02 -12.74 -24.28
N ASN A 97 -1.90 -13.28 -24.78
CA ASN A 97 -1.71 -14.71 -24.96
C ASN A 97 -1.03 -15.41 -23.77
N HIS A 98 -0.77 -14.70 -22.68
CA HIS A 98 -0.15 -15.27 -21.47
C HIS A 98 -1.20 -15.57 -20.40
N GLN A 99 -0.90 -16.56 -19.58
CA GLN A 99 -1.59 -16.78 -18.31
C GLN A 99 -0.93 -15.92 -17.25
N ILE A 100 -1.71 -15.09 -16.57
CA ILE A 100 -1.21 -14.34 -15.42
C ILE A 100 -1.30 -15.23 -14.19
N LEU A 101 -0.19 -15.38 -13.48
CA LEU A 101 -0.10 -16.02 -12.17
C LEU A 101 0.06 -14.93 -11.11
N LEU A 102 -0.93 -14.75 -10.23
CA LEU A 102 -0.82 -13.90 -9.05
C LEU A 102 -0.48 -14.75 -7.83
N THR A 103 0.57 -14.37 -7.10
CA THR A 103 0.90 -15.00 -5.82
C THR A 103 0.88 -13.99 -4.69
N CYS A 104 0.53 -14.45 -3.49
CA CYS A 104 0.63 -13.68 -2.25
C CYS A 104 1.15 -14.58 -1.12
N THR A 105 1.35 -14.01 0.09
CA THR A 105 1.76 -14.78 1.28
C THR A 105 0.69 -14.78 2.36
N THR A 106 -0.26 -13.82 2.34
CA THR A 106 -1.29 -13.65 3.37
C THR A 106 -2.65 -14.20 2.92
N GLN A 107 -3.44 -14.68 3.86
CA GLN A 107 -4.80 -15.18 3.58
C GLN A 107 -5.71 -14.08 3.05
N THR A 108 -5.72 -12.92 3.71
CA THR A 108 -6.52 -11.76 3.28
C THR A 108 -6.13 -11.26 1.89
N GLY A 109 -4.84 -11.31 1.54
CA GLY A 109 -4.36 -11.04 0.17
C GLY A 109 -4.92 -12.06 -0.83
N SER A 110 -4.92 -13.35 -0.47
CA SER A 110 -5.49 -14.42 -1.29
C SER A 110 -6.99 -14.23 -1.54
N GLU A 111 -7.76 -13.94 -0.50
CA GLU A 111 -9.20 -13.68 -0.60
C GLU A 111 -9.47 -12.45 -1.48
N THR A 112 -8.64 -11.41 -1.36
CA THR A 112 -8.73 -10.21 -2.20
C THR A 112 -8.47 -10.54 -3.68
N ILE A 113 -7.44 -11.35 -3.99
CA ILE A 113 -7.15 -11.79 -5.37
C ILE A 113 -8.34 -12.57 -5.94
N ILE A 114 -8.89 -13.51 -5.19
CA ILE A 114 -10.04 -14.32 -5.61
C ILE A 114 -11.26 -13.43 -5.87
N LYS A 115 -11.53 -12.48 -4.97
CA LYS A 115 -12.65 -11.55 -5.10
C LYS A 115 -12.51 -10.63 -6.33
N LEU A 116 -11.30 -10.15 -6.63
CA LEU A 116 -11.07 -9.19 -7.72
C LEU A 116 -11.00 -9.84 -9.10
N TYR A 117 -10.42 -11.02 -9.18
CA TYR A 117 -10.04 -11.61 -10.47
C TYR A 117 -10.76 -12.92 -10.79
N GLY A 118 -11.29 -13.64 -9.78
CA GLY A 118 -11.91 -14.96 -10.00
C GLY A 118 -10.99 -15.88 -10.79
N ASP A 119 -11.51 -16.45 -11.86
CA ASP A 119 -10.78 -17.36 -12.76
C ASP A 119 -10.00 -16.64 -13.89
N SER A 120 -10.05 -15.30 -13.94
CA SER A 120 -9.33 -14.53 -14.96
C SER A 120 -7.80 -14.56 -14.80
N VAL A 121 -7.32 -14.98 -13.64
CA VAL A 121 -5.91 -15.21 -13.33
C VAL A 121 -5.72 -16.54 -12.59
N ALA A 122 -4.57 -17.17 -12.76
CA ALA A 122 -4.18 -18.25 -11.87
C ALA A 122 -3.71 -17.64 -10.53
N HIS A 123 -4.10 -18.27 -9.43
CA HIS A 123 -3.71 -17.81 -8.11
C HIS A 123 -3.28 -18.94 -7.18
N GLN A 124 -2.17 -18.71 -6.46
CA GLN A 124 -1.70 -19.54 -5.35
C GLN A 124 -0.84 -18.74 -4.37
N TYR A 125 -0.53 -19.32 -3.22
CA TYR A 125 0.49 -18.78 -2.32
C TYR A 125 1.88 -18.95 -2.90
N LEU A 126 2.76 -17.94 -2.69
CA LEU A 126 4.18 -18.11 -2.95
C LEU A 126 4.75 -19.18 -1.99
N PRO A 127 5.59 -20.11 -2.47
CA PRO A 127 6.24 -21.07 -1.59
C PRO A 127 7.22 -20.38 -0.61
N PHE A 128 7.52 -21.06 0.49
CA PHE A 128 8.63 -20.65 1.35
C PHE A 128 9.91 -20.57 0.52
N ASP A 129 10.72 -19.54 0.77
CA ASP A 129 11.92 -19.26 -0.02
C ASP A 129 13.08 -20.20 0.29
N ILE A 130 12.80 -21.50 0.23
CA ILE A 130 13.75 -22.59 0.33
C ILE A 130 13.99 -23.14 -1.08
N SER A 131 15.24 -23.32 -1.44
CA SER A 131 15.67 -23.68 -2.80
C SER A 131 14.90 -24.86 -3.40
N PHE A 132 14.57 -25.89 -2.60
CA PHE A 132 13.79 -27.05 -3.02
C PHE A 132 12.37 -26.67 -3.44
N PHE A 133 11.65 -25.92 -2.60
CA PHE A 133 10.27 -25.51 -2.88
C PHE A 133 10.20 -24.53 -4.05
N VAL A 134 11.13 -23.57 -4.09
CA VAL A 134 11.23 -22.60 -5.18
C VAL A 134 11.49 -23.30 -6.53
N LYS A 135 12.43 -24.24 -6.59
CA LYS A 135 12.69 -25.03 -7.82
C LYS A 135 11.44 -25.78 -8.29
N ARG A 136 10.72 -26.42 -7.35
CA ARG A 136 9.48 -27.13 -7.68
C ARG A 136 8.40 -26.18 -8.22
N PHE A 137 8.24 -25.00 -7.61
CA PHE A 137 7.36 -23.95 -8.08
C PHE A 137 7.72 -23.49 -9.49
N LEU A 138 8.98 -23.16 -9.74
CA LEU A 138 9.44 -22.69 -11.03
C LEU A 138 9.38 -23.75 -12.12
N ASN A 139 9.64 -25.02 -11.79
CA ASN A 139 9.50 -26.14 -12.75
C ASN A 139 8.04 -26.38 -13.14
N PHE A 140 7.10 -26.11 -12.24
CA PHE A 140 5.67 -26.25 -12.52
C PHE A 140 5.14 -25.07 -13.34
N TRP A 141 5.36 -23.83 -12.90
CA TRP A 141 4.80 -22.65 -13.53
C TRP A 141 5.58 -22.15 -14.74
N GLN A 142 6.87 -22.29 -14.74
CA GLN A 142 7.80 -21.86 -15.79
C GLN A 142 7.56 -20.40 -16.24
N PRO A 143 7.52 -19.41 -15.33
CA PRO A 143 7.23 -18.04 -15.72
C PRO A 143 8.34 -17.50 -16.63
N GLU A 144 7.98 -16.83 -17.73
CA GLU A 144 8.94 -16.12 -18.59
C GLU A 144 9.39 -14.83 -17.93
N ILE A 145 8.46 -14.15 -17.28
CA ILE A 145 8.67 -12.87 -16.61
C ILE A 145 8.10 -12.98 -15.19
N THR A 146 8.84 -12.46 -14.22
CA THR A 146 8.40 -12.34 -12.83
C THR A 146 8.50 -10.88 -12.39
N PHE A 147 7.39 -10.35 -11.90
CA PHE A 147 7.30 -9.04 -11.27
C PHE A 147 7.14 -9.22 -9.75
N LEU A 148 8.06 -8.63 -8.98
CA LEU A 148 8.01 -8.58 -7.53
C LEU A 148 7.62 -7.16 -7.12
N LEU A 149 6.62 -7.00 -6.25
CA LEU A 149 6.16 -5.69 -5.80
C LEU A 149 6.86 -5.22 -4.53
N GLU A 150 7.01 -3.93 -4.39
CA GLU A 150 7.50 -3.22 -3.20
C GLU A 150 8.85 -3.74 -2.67
N THR A 151 8.90 -4.27 -1.46
CA THR A 151 10.13 -4.73 -0.79
C THR A 151 10.35 -6.25 -0.91
N GLU A 152 9.68 -6.90 -1.83
CA GLU A 152 9.64 -8.36 -1.90
C GLU A 152 10.89 -8.95 -2.54
N VAL A 153 11.98 -8.95 -1.78
CA VAL A 153 13.26 -9.54 -2.19
C VAL A 153 13.35 -10.96 -1.61
N TRP A 154 13.09 -11.95 -2.47
CA TRP A 154 13.14 -13.38 -2.16
C TRP A 154 14.41 -14.00 -2.76
N PRO A 155 15.50 -14.19 -1.97
CA PRO A 155 16.82 -14.56 -2.48
C PRO A 155 16.86 -15.82 -3.33
N ASN A 156 16.20 -16.91 -2.88
CA ASN A 156 16.18 -18.15 -3.64
C ASN A 156 15.34 -18.04 -4.92
N LEU A 157 14.19 -17.37 -4.85
CA LEU A 157 13.34 -17.14 -6.03
C LEU A 157 14.13 -16.37 -7.10
N ILE A 158 14.74 -15.24 -6.74
CA ILE A 158 15.52 -14.40 -7.65
C ILE A 158 16.73 -15.18 -8.19
N HIS A 159 17.45 -15.91 -7.33
CA HIS A 159 18.60 -16.71 -7.74
C HIS A 159 18.22 -17.82 -8.73
N GLN A 160 17.13 -18.55 -8.50
CA GLN A 160 16.69 -19.65 -9.37
C GLN A 160 16.13 -19.13 -10.70
N LEU A 161 15.37 -18.02 -10.70
CA LEU A 161 14.91 -17.38 -11.93
C LEU A 161 16.08 -16.93 -12.80
N ASN A 162 17.09 -16.27 -12.21
CA ASN A 162 18.29 -15.86 -12.92
C ASN A 162 19.08 -17.07 -13.47
N ARG A 163 19.22 -18.17 -12.71
CA ARG A 163 19.83 -19.42 -13.20
C ARG A 163 19.09 -20.02 -14.39
N GLN A 164 17.77 -19.88 -14.43
CA GLN A 164 16.93 -20.35 -15.55
C GLN A 164 16.85 -19.32 -16.68
N LYS A 165 17.63 -18.21 -16.62
CA LYS A 165 17.62 -17.11 -17.59
C LYS A 165 16.20 -16.48 -17.77
N ARG A 166 15.40 -16.45 -16.70
CA ARG A 166 14.08 -15.82 -16.66
C ARG A 166 14.20 -14.38 -16.21
N LYS A 167 13.36 -13.51 -16.76
CA LYS A 167 13.33 -12.09 -16.44
C LYS A 167 12.73 -11.85 -15.05
N VAL A 168 13.41 -11.02 -14.26
CA VAL A 168 12.97 -10.62 -12.90
C VAL A 168 13.00 -9.11 -12.78
N PHE A 169 11.86 -8.53 -12.42
CA PHE A 169 11.71 -7.10 -12.21
C PHE A 169 11.19 -6.81 -10.81
N LEU A 170 11.78 -5.83 -10.14
CA LEU A 170 11.26 -5.27 -8.90
C LEU A 170 10.54 -3.97 -9.24
N ILE A 171 9.24 -3.95 -9.03
CA ILE A 171 8.36 -2.85 -9.46
C ILE A 171 7.64 -2.21 -8.29
N ASN A 172 7.24 -0.94 -8.44
CA ASN A 172 6.68 -0.19 -7.33
C ASN A 172 7.57 -0.30 -6.09
N ALA A 173 8.90 -0.36 -6.31
CA ALA A 173 9.86 -0.74 -5.30
C ALA A 173 9.95 0.32 -4.20
N ARG A 174 9.86 -0.13 -2.95
CA ARG A 174 9.97 0.69 -1.75
C ARG A 174 11.01 0.10 -0.83
N LEU A 175 11.85 0.94 -0.23
CA LEU A 175 12.86 0.51 0.71
C LEU A 175 12.88 1.44 1.92
N SER A 176 12.22 1.05 3.01
CA SER A 176 12.22 1.82 4.25
C SER A 176 13.63 1.98 4.83
N GLU A 177 13.85 3.01 5.63
CA GLU A 177 15.13 3.23 6.32
C GLU A 177 15.55 2.01 7.17
N LYS A 178 14.59 1.40 7.85
CA LYS A 178 14.81 0.17 8.64
C LYS A 178 15.26 -0.99 7.74
N SER A 179 14.59 -1.21 6.61
CA SER A 179 14.94 -2.28 5.67
C SER A 179 16.30 -1.99 5.02
N PHE A 180 16.58 -0.73 4.68
CA PHE A 180 17.88 -0.33 4.16
C PHE A 180 19.02 -0.64 5.14
N LYS A 181 18.88 -0.28 6.43
CA LYS A 181 19.89 -0.60 7.46
C LYS A 181 20.13 -2.11 7.57
N ASN A 182 19.04 -2.92 7.55
CA ASN A 182 19.15 -4.37 7.60
C ASN A 182 19.84 -4.95 6.35
N TYR A 183 19.52 -4.45 5.16
CA TYR A 183 20.15 -4.92 3.92
C TYR A 183 21.62 -4.46 3.83
N ASN A 184 21.92 -3.26 4.31
CA ASN A 184 23.28 -2.75 4.34
C ASN A 184 24.20 -3.54 5.30
N SER A 185 23.67 -4.08 6.40
CA SER A 185 24.44 -4.97 7.29
C SER A 185 24.82 -6.30 6.60
N LEU A 186 24.08 -6.68 5.55
CA LEU A 186 24.32 -7.86 4.72
C LEU A 186 24.71 -7.48 3.28
N LEU A 187 25.38 -6.34 3.11
CA LEU A 187 25.60 -5.70 1.80
C LEU A 187 26.16 -6.65 0.73
N PHE A 188 27.14 -7.46 1.06
CA PHE A 188 27.74 -8.42 0.12
C PHE A 188 26.70 -9.43 -0.42
N PHE A 189 25.86 -9.95 0.47
CA PHE A 189 24.79 -10.89 0.11
C PHE A 189 23.70 -10.20 -0.72
N MET A 190 23.24 -9.03 -0.26
CA MET A 190 22.18 -8.28 -0.91
C MET A 190 22.59 -7.74 -2.28
N ASN A 191 23.84 -7.26 -2.43
CA ASN A 191 24.36 -6.83 -3.72
C ASN A 191 24.36 -7.99 -4.74
N ASN A 192 24.75 -9.21 -4.31
CA ASN A 192 24.69 -10.41 -5.14
C ASN A 192 23.22 -10.74 -5.55
N ILE A 193 22.23 -10.48 -4.72
CA ILE A 193 20.82 -10.69 -5.06
C ILE A 193 20.32 -9.60 -6.01
N PHE A 194 20.54 -8.32 -5.69
CA PHE A 194 20.12 -7.21 -6.55
C PHE A 194 20.77 -7.26 -7.94
N SER A 195 22.01 -7.75 -8.03
CA SER A 195 22.69 -7.93 -9.34
C SER A 195 21.98 -8.91 -10.28
N LYS A 196 21.09 -9.76 -9.77
CA LYS A 196 20.31 -10.74 -10.53
C LYS A 196 18.92 -10.25 -10.94
N ILE A 197 18.50 -9.08 -10.44
CA ILE A 197 17.26 -8.43 -10.88
C ILE A 197 17.55 -7.68 -12.18
N ASP A 198 16.76 -7.90 -13.21
CA ASP A 198 16.99 -7.29 -14.52
C ASP A 198 16.77 -5.79 -14.50
N PHE A 199 15.73 -5.31 -13.82
CA PHE A 199 15.44 -3.89 -13.68
C PHE A 199 14.60 -3.58 -12.44
N ILE A 200 14.76 -2.38 -11.86
CA ILE A 200 14.04 -1.89 -10.68
C ILE A 200 13.32 -0.60 -11.03
N VAL A 201 12.05 -0.46 -10.64
CA VAL A 201 11.30 0.79 -10.72
C VAL A 201 10.82 1.18 -9.32
N CYS A 202 11.38 2.27 -8.77
CA CYS A 202 11.14 2.74 -7.41
C CYS A 202 9.96 3.71 -7.33
N GLN A 203 9.32 3.77 -6.14
CA GLN A 203 8.22 4.70 -5.88
C GLN A 203 8.66 6.16 -5.68
N GLY A 204 9.94 6.43 -5.42
CA GLY A 204 10.41 7.78 -5.13
C GLY A 204 11.92 7.91 -5.05
N GLU A 205 12.39 9.15 -4.80
CA GLU A 205 13.80 9.51 -4.77
C GLU A 205 14.57 8.81 -3.66
N LYS A 206 14.02 8.82 -2.43
CA LYS A 206 14.68 8.19 -1.27
C LYS A 206 14.88 6.69 -1.47
N ASP A 207 13.94 6.01 -2.13
CA ASP A 207 14.07 4.59 -2.47
C ASP A 207 15.17 4.38 -3.49
N PHE A 208 15.19 5.21 -4.55
CA PHE A 208 16.22 5.18 -5.59
C PHE A 208 17.61 5.32 -4.98
N GLU A 209 17.86 6.36 -4.15
CA GLU A 209 19.14 6.58 -3.49
C GLU A 209 19.57 5.39 -2.62
N ARG A 210 18.62 4.79 -1.86
CA ARG A 210 18.91 3.62 -1.03
C ARG A 210 19.31 2.41 -1.85
N PHE A 211 18.65 2.13 -2.97
CA PHE A 211 19.04 1.04 -3.86
C PHE A 211 20.41 1.26 -4.50
N ILE A 212 20.71 2.50 -4.94
CA ILE A 212 22.07 2.84 -5.43
C ILE A 212 23.12 2.58 -4.36
N ARG A 213 22.87 3.01 -3.11
CA ARG A 213 23.77 2.76 -1.96
C ARG A 213 23.95 1.26 -1.63
N LEU A 214 22.97 0.42 -1.95
CA LEU A 214 23.07 -1.05 -1.88
C LEU A 214 23.77 -1.67 -3.09
N GLY A 215 24.33 -0.85 -4.01
CA GLY A 215 25.12 -1.30 -5.14
C GLY A 215 24.32 -1.68 -6.38
N VAL A 216 23.06 -1.26 -6.49
CA VAL A 216 22.29 -1.41 -7.72
C VAL A 216 22.88 -0.49 -8.81
N ASN A 217 23.09 -1.02 -9.99
CA ASN A 217 23.59 -0.24 -11.12
C ASN A 217 22.55 0.77 -11.60
N GLU A 218 22.96 2.03 -11.70
CA GLU A 218 22.07 3.14 -12.10
C GLU A 218 21.40 2.93 -13.46
N LYS A 219 22.02 2.20 -14.38
CA LYS A 219 21.43 1.85 -15.69
C LYS A 219 20.27 0.84 -15.59
N ARG A 220 20.08 0.21 -14.41
CA ARG A 220 19.08 -0.86 -14.18
C ARG A 220 18.03 -0.44 -13.16
N ILE A 221 17.92 0.86 -12.89
CA ILE A 221 16.95 1.39 -11.95
C ILE A 221 16.37 2.70 -12.49
N LYS A 222 15.06 2.88 -12.30
CA LYS A 222 14.37 4.15 -12.54
C LYS A 222 13.46 4.48 -11.35
N ARG A 223 13.17 5.75 -11.20
CA ARG A 223 12.14 6.23 -10.28
C ARG A 223 10.86 6.56 -11.03
N ASP A 224 9.74 6.32 -10.41
CA ASP A 224 8.42 6.77 -10.81
C ASP A 224 7.60 7.06 -9.54
N PHE A 225 6.30 6.96 -9.60
CA PHE A 225 5.40 7.15 -8.49
C PHE A 225 4.78 5.83 -8.04
N SER A 226 4.18 5.84 -6.84
CA SER A 226 3.49 4.69 -6.29
C SER A 226 2.26 4.30 -7.12
N PHE A 227 2.03 3.01 -7.33
CA PHE A 227 0.82 2.48 -7.95
C PHE A 227 -0.48 2.84 -7.20
N LYS A 228 -0.37 3.28 -5.95
CA LYS A 228 -1.51 3.80 -5.19
C LYS A 228 -2.19 4.98 -5.88
N PHE A 229 -1.45 5.77 -6.65
CA PHE A 229 -2.05 6.87 -7.43
C PHE A 229 -2.96 6.37 -8.56
N ASP A 230 -2.67 5.23 -9.15
CA ASP A 230 -3.52 4.63 -10.18
C ASP A 230 -4.79 4.01 -9.56
N SER A 231 -4.66 3.42 -8.38
CA SER A 231 -5.78 2.76 -7.69
C SER A 231 -6.87 3.74 -7.24
N LEU A 232 -6.57 5.03 -7.09
CA LEU A 232 -7.54 6.05 -6.72
C LEU A 232 -8.70 6.18 -7.73
N PHE A 233 -8.51 5.80 -8.98
CA PHE A 233 -9.48 6.00 -10.06
C PHE A 233 -10.25 4.75 -10.46
N LEU A 234 -10.01 3.62 -9.79
CA LEU A 234 -10.61 2.34 -10.15
C LEU A 234 -12.07 2.17 -9.68
N ASN A 235 -12.48 2.92 -8.68
CA ASN A 235 -13.85 2.88 -8.16
C ASN A 235 -14.46 4.29 -8.29
N GLN A 236 -15.28 4.52 -9.30
CA GLN A 236 -16.10 5.71 -9.41
C GLN A 236 -17.58 5.29 -9.30
N ASN A 237 -18.15 5.40 -8.12
CA ASN A 237 -19.58 5.42 -7.91
C ASN A 237 -19.95 6.59 -6.99
N PRO A 238 -20.20 7.78 -7.51
CA PRO A 238 -20.67 8.89 -6.69
C PRO A 238 -22.16 8.70 -6.37
N PHE A 239 -22.46 7.96 -5.28
CA PHE A 239 -23.83 7.78 -4.83
C PHE A 239 -24.37 9.07 -4.16
N ILE A 240 -23.52 9.81 -3.44
CA ILE A 240 -23.92 10.97 -2.63
C ILE A 240 -23.86 12.30 -3.41
N GLU A 241 -22.96 12.43 -4.40
CA GLU A 241 -22.74 13.71 -5.13
C GLU A 241 -24.01 14.29 -5.79
N LYS A 242 -24.95 13.43 -6.20
CA LYS A 242 -26.22 13.85 -6.82
C LYS A 242 -27.25 14.38 -5.83
N THR A 243 -27.19 14.00 -4.55
CA THR A 243 -28.23 14.24 -3.55
C THR A 243 -28.01 15.53 -2.74
N TYR A 244 -26.74 15.99 -2.61
CA TYR A 244 -26.38 17.07 -1.70
C TYR A 244 -25.74 18.30 -2.40
N LYS A 245 -26.12 18.59 -3.65
CA LYS A 245 -25.55 19.68 -4.46
C LYS A 245 -25.85 21.10 -3.95
N THR A 246 -26.81 21.29 -3.07
CA THR A 246 -27.11 22.59 -2.44
C THR A 246 -26.47 22.65 -1.07
N LYS A 247 -25.22 23.07 -1.02
CA LYS A 247 -24.52 23.29 0.26
C LYS A 247 -25.00 24.57 0.92
N ILE A 248 -25.67 24.43 2.05
CA ILE A 248 -25.99 25.55 2.94
C ILE A 248 -24.84 25.79 3.93
N LYS A 249 -24.03 24.77 4.24
CA LYS A 249 -22.94 24.80 5.26
C LYS A 249 -21.62 24.28 4.71
N ARG A 250 -20.52 24.72 5.33
CA ARG A 250 -19.17 24.17 5.11
C ARG A 250 -19.04 22.81 5.80
N ILE A 251 -18.33 21.87 5.20
CA ILE A 251 -18.22 20.50 5.70
C ILE A 251 -16.77 20.16 5.98
N ILE A 252 -16.47 19.84 7.23
CA ILE A 252 -15.20 19.29 7.69
C ILE A 252 -15.40 17.78 7.86
N ILE A 253 -14.64 16.96 7.12
CA ILE A 253 -14.65 15.52 7.34
C ILE A 253 -13.43 15.09 8.16
N CYS A 254 -13.65 14.36 9.26
CA CYS A 254 -12.60 13.74 10.06
C CYS A 254 -12.62 12.24 9.82
N ALA A 255 -11.72 11.78 8.95
CA ALA A 255 -11.73 10.43 8.40
C ALA A 255 -10.83 9.47 9.18
N SER A 256 -11.35 8.26 9.46
CA SER A 256 -10.61 7.16 10.10
C SER A 256 -9.99 7.54 11.45
N THR A 257 -10.77 8.20 12.31
CA THR A 257 -10.34 8.66 13.63
C THR A 257 -10.18 7.51 14.63
N HIS A 258 -9.31 7.69 15.60
CA HIS A 258 -9.02 6.79 16.70
C HIS A 258 -9.18 7.49 18.05
N HIS A 259 -9.43 6.71 19.11
CA HIS A 259 -9.45 7.27 20.46
C HIS A 259 -8.05 7.72 20.90
N PRO A 260 -7.87 8.91 21.50
CA PRO A 260 -8.86 9.94 21.87
C PRO A 260 -8.96 11.11 20.86
N GLU A 261 -8.60 10.95 19.60
CA GLU A 261 -8.56 12.03 18.60
C GLU A 261 -9.88 12.80 18.50
N GLU A 262 -11.02 12.09 18.63
CA GLU A 262 -12.35 12.69 18.48
C GLU A 262 -12.59 13.82 19.48
N GLU A 263 -12.02 13.73 20.69
CA GLU A 263 -12.16 14.78 21.71
C GLU A 263 -11.43 16.06 21.28
N ILE A 264 -10.20 15.94 20.78
CA ILE A 264 -9.40 17.06 20.27
C ILE A 264 -10.09 17.71 19.08
N LEU A 265 -10.64 16.90 18.16
CA LEU A 265 -11.32 17.36 16.95
C LEU A 265 -12.62 18.11 17.27
N ILE A 266 -13.41 17.64 18.24
CA ILE A 266 -14.61 18.30 18.71
C ILE A 266 -14.26 19.63 19.39
N GLN A 267 -13.24 19.68 20.24
CA GLN A 267 -12.77 20.93 20.85
C GLN A 267 -12.33 21.94 19.78
N ALA A 268 -11.57 21.48 18.77
CA ALA A 268 -11.17 22.36 17.66
C ALA A 268 -12.39 22.90 16.89
N PHE A 269 -13.40 22.05 16.66
CA PHE A 269 -14.64 22.44 15.98
C PHE A 269 -15.45 23.45 16.78
N GLN A 270 -15.59 23.32 18.11
CA GLN A 270 -16.28 24.27 18.96
C GLN A 270 -15.69 25.68 18.95
N MET A 271 -14.40 25.83 18.59
CA MET A 271 -13.72 27.12 18.45
C MET A 271 -13.92 27.76 17.07
N LEU A 272 -14.69 27.15 16.16
CA LEU A 272 -15.00 27.69 14.84
C LEU A 272 -16.35 28.42 14.83
N ASP A 273 -16.70 29.00 13.68
CA ASP A 273 -18.09 29.42 13.37
C ASP A 273 -18.95 28.19 13.09
N ILE A 274 -19.52 27.62 14.15
CA ILE A 274 -20.29 26.37 14.12
C ILE A 274 -21.69 26.53 13.50
N GLU A 275 -22.20 27.77 13.33
CA GLU A 275 -23.53 28.00 12.72
C GLU A 275 -23.52 27.63 11.23
N ASN A 276 -22.43 27.96 10.55
CA ASN A 276 -22.24 27.75 9.12
C ASN A 276 -21.34 26.54 8.78
N THR A 277 -20.96 25.74 9.77
CA THR A 277 -20.07 24.61 9.58
C THR A 277 -20.65 23.32 10.19
N VAL A 278 -20.40 22.21 9.55
CA VAL A 278 -20.74 20.84 10.04
C VAL A 278 -19.47 20.02 10.07
N ILE A 279 -19.28 19.26 11.15
CA ILE A 279 -18.22 18.27 11.25
C ILE A 279 -18.81 16.85 11.04
N ILE A 280 -18.21 16.08 10.14
CA ILE A 280 -18.54 14.67 9.91
C ILE A 280 -17.41 13.82 10.50
N LEU A 281 -17.72 13.07 11.56
CA LEU A 281 -16.77 12.14 12.19
C LEU A 281 -16.98 10.73 11.62
N VAL A 282 -15.90 10.14 11.09
CA VAL A 282 -15.90 8.78 10.55
C VAL A 282 -14.85 7.95 11.30
N PRO A 283 -15.22 7.30 12.41
CA PRO A 283 -14.29 6.47 13.19
C PRO A 283 -13.75 5.29 12.38
N ARG A 284 -12.48 4.94 12.57
CA ARG A 284 -11.88 3.76 11.95
C ARG A 284 -12.59 2.45 12.32
N HIS A 285 -13.14 2.40 13.53
CA HIS A 285 -13.90 1.30 14.07
C HIS A 285 -15.32 1.77 14.41
N PRO A 286 -16.31 1.45 13.56
CA PRO A 286 -17.70 1.90 13.73
C PRO A 286 -18.38 1.47 15.01
N ASP A 287 -17.94 0.35 15.62
CA ASP A 287 -18.38 -0.15 16.93
C ASP A 287 -18.14 0.85 18.07
N ARG A 288 -17.24 1.81 17.90
CA ARG A 288 -16.98 2.89 18.86
C ARG A 288 -17.97 4.06 18.79
N ALA A 289 -18.81 4.10 17.75
CA ALA A 289 -19.66 5.25 17.48
C ALA A 289 -20.62 5.57 18.65
N GLU A 290 -21.16 4.56 19.34
CA GLU A 290 -22.05 4.80 20.48
C GLU A 290 -21.34 5.48 21.66
N ALA A 291 -20.08 5.11 21.92
CA ALA A 291 -19.26 5.75 22.96
C ALA A 291 -18.89 7.19 22.60
N ILE A 292 -18.58 7.45 21.32
CA ILE A 292 -18.30 8.79 20.80
C ILE A 292 -19.57 9.65 20.87
N TYR A 293 -20.72 9.11 20.47
CA TYR A 293 -21.99 9.78 20.50
C TYR A 293 -22.36 10.27 21.91
N LYS A 294 -22.18 9.43 22.94
CA LYS A 294 -22.42 9.81 24.33
C LYS A 294 -21.54 10.98 24.79
N LYS A 295 -20.26 10.94 24.43
CA LYS A 295 -19.33 12.04 24.75
C LYS A 295 -19.71 13.37 24.09
N ILE A 296 -20.28 13.33 22.87
CA ILE A 296 -20.71 14.55 22.17
C ILE A 296 -21.99 15.11 22.80
N ILE A 297 -22.92 14.25 23.24
CA ILE A 297 -24.14 14.69 23.96
C ILE A 297 -23.80 15.45 25.25
N ASP A 298 -22.70 15.10 25.90
CA ASP A 298 -22.24 15.79 27.12
C ASP A 298 -21.66 17.20 26.82
N THR A 299 -21.60 17.58 25.53
CA THR A 299 -21.26 18.94 25.08
C THR A 299 -22.50 19.70 24.63
N ASP A 300 -22.37 21.00 24.37
CA ASP A 300 -23.49 21.84 23.85
C ASP A 300 -23.78 21.62 22.35
N LEU A 301 -23.12 20.63 21.70
CA LEU A 301 -23.27 20.34 20.27
C LEU A 301 -24.44 19.41 19.98
N THR A 302 -25.16 19.70 18.92
CA THR A 302 -26.19 18.79 18.41
C THR A 302 -25.56 17.72 17.51
N VAL A 303 -25.87 16.43 17.77
CA VAL A 303 -25.30 15.29 17.04
C VAL A 303 -26.37 14.40 16.43
N SER A 304 -26.09 13.84 15.25
CA SER A 304 -26.85 12.74 14.63
C SER A 304 -26.00 11.53 14.39
N LEU A 305 -26.59 10.33 14.52
CA LEU A 305 -25.97 9.06 14.19
C LEU A 305 -26.46 8.61 12.81
N PHE A 306 -25.55 8.41 11.87
CA PHE A 306 -25.88 8.14 10.47
C PHE A 306 -26.77 6.91 10.25
N SER A 307 -26.61 5.85 11.04
CA SER A 307 -27.48 4.68 10.99
C SER A 307 -28.91 4.97 11.40
N LYS A 308 -29.11 5.88 12.38
CA LYS A 308 -30.46 6.27 12.89
C LYS A 308 -31.20 7.23 11.93
N GLU A 309 -30.46 7.89 11.04
CA GLU A 309 -30.99 8.78 9.99
C GLU A 309 -31.23 8.04 8.64
N ASN A 310 -31.46 6.74 8.67
CA ASN A 310 -31.63 5.91 7.46
C ASN A 310 -30.47 6.04 6.45
N SER A 311 -29.26 6.21 6.95
CA SER A 311 -28.04 6.45 6.15
C SER A 311 -28.11 7.73 5.30
N LYS A 312 -28.76 8.78 5.84
CA LYS A 312 -28.79 10.13 5.28
C LYS A 312 -28.03 11.10 6.19
N LEU A 313 -27.44 12.12 5.58
CA LEU A 313 -26.73 13.16 6.32
C LEU A 313 -27.75 14.21 6.82
N ASN A 314 -27.78 14.43 8.11
CA ASN A 314 -28.68 15.41 8.73
C ASN A 314 -27.94 16.73 9.00
N PHE A 315 -27.92 17.64 8.03
CA PHE A 315 -27.24 18.94 8.12
C PHE A 315 -27.93 19.96 9.04
N SER A 316 -29.06 19.62 9.69
CA SER A 316 -29.60 20.42 10.77
C SER A 316 -28.77 20.27 12.06
N LYS A 317 -27.97 19.24 12.16
CA LYS A 317 -27.05 18.97 13.26
C LYS A 317 -25.66 19.51 12.99
N GLN A 318 -24.93 19.83 14.04
CA GLN A 318 -23.57 20.35 13.97
C GLN A 318 -22.54 19.23 13.79
N VAL A 319 -22.82 18.05 14.36
CA VAL A 319 -21.99 16.86 14.27
C VAL A 319 -22.78 15.72 13.62
N ILE A 320 -22.19 15.11 12.61
CA ILE A 320 -22.70 13.88 12.00
C ILE A 320 -21.71 12.77 12.27
N LEU A 321 -22.12 11.75 13.02
CA LEU A 321 -21.28 10.61 13.34
C LEU A 321 -21.65 9.44 12.43
N VAL A 322 -20.67 8.98 11.63
CA VAL A 322 -20.86 7.91 10.64
C VAL A 322 -20.38 6.58 11.22
N ASP A 323 -21.33 5.73 11.52
CA ASP A 323 -21.17 4.42 12.16
C ASP A 323 -21.30 3.25 11.17
N LYS A 324 -21.10 3.49 9.88
CA LYS A 324 -21.16 2.50 8.81
C LYS A 324 -19.90 2.53 7.93
N ILE A 325 -19.50 1.36 7.45
CA ILE A 325 -18.38 1.20 6.51
C ILE A 325 -18.87 1.40 5.08
N GLY A 326 -17.99 1.92 4.20
CA GLY A 326 -18.21 2.01 2.75
C GLY A 326 -18.64 3.39 2.24
N TYR A 327 -18.86 4.37 3.11
CA TYR A 327 -19.33 5.71 2.73
C TYR A 327 -18.23 6.78 2.67
N LEU A 328 -17.00 6.46 3.05
CA LEU A 328 -15.93 7.46 3.21
C LEU A 328 -15.60 8.20 1.90
N GLU A 329 -15.58 7.48 0.78
CA GLU A 329 -15.29 8.08 -0.53
C GLU A 329 -16.39 9.09 -0.94
N ASP A 330 -17.64 8.72 -0.73
CA ASP A 330 -18.77 9.60 -1.00
C ASP A 330 -18.75 10.85 -0.12
N LEU A 331 -18.37 10.68 1.15
CA LEU A 331 -18.27 11.80 2.10
C LEU A 331 -17.13 12.76 1.75
N PHE A 332 -16.01 12.27 1.24
CA PHE A 332 -14.95 13.15 0.71
C PHE A 332 -15.43 13.97 -0.49
N SER A 333 -16.32 13.43 -1.33
CA SER A 333 -16.81 14.14 -2.53
C SER A 333 -17.62 15.40 -2.21
N ILE A 334 -18.20 15.49 -1.01
CA ILE A 334 -19.01 16.63 -0.55
C ILE A 334 -18.30 17.54 0.45
N ALA A 335 -17.14 17.12 0.98
CA ALA A 335 -16.41 17.88 1.98
C ALA A 335 -15.72 19.12 1.39
N ASP A 336 -15.45 20.10 2.23
CA ASP A 336 -14.63 21.28 1.89
C ASP A 336 -13.17 21.11 2.33
N ILE A 337 -12.96 20.50 3.50
CA ILE A 337 -11.64 20.14 4.04
C ILE A 337 -11.69 18.77 4.69
N ALA A 338 -10.53 18.12 4.83
CA ALA A 338 -10.42 16.80 5.43
C ALA A 338 -9.37 16.79 6.55
N PHE A 339 -9.70 16.11 7.66
CA PHE A 339 -8.73 15.66 8.65
C PHE A 339 -8.53 14.16 8.53
N ILE A 340 -7.27 13.69 8.53
CA ILE A 340 -6.93 12.27 8.45
C ILE A 340 -6.44 11.77 9.80
N GLY A 341 -7.20 10.86 10.39
CA GLY A 341 -6.99 10.31 11.74
C GLY A 341 -5.83 9.31 11.85
N GLY A 342 -5.65 8.79 13.08
CA GLY A 342 -4.50 7.97 13.45
C GLY A 342 -3.20 8.79 13.48
N SER A 343 -3.31 10.10 13.51
CA SER A 343 -2.20 11.04 13.32
C SER A 343 -1.95 11.95 14.53
N LEU A 344 -2.92 12.16 15.41
CA LEU A 344 -2.74 12.85 16.71
C LEU A 344 -2.20 11.90 17.79
N ILE A 345 -2.23 10.61 17.53
CA ILE A 345 -1.72 9.55 18.40
C ILE A 345 -0.58 8.82 17.69
N PRO A 346 0.29 8.07 18.38
CA PRO A 346 1.40 7.35 17.76
C PRO A 346 0.97 6.10 16.95
N HIS A 347 -0.03 6.27 16.08
CA HIS A 347 -0.57 5.21 15.23
C HIS A 347 0.00 5.25 13.79
N GLY A 348 0.57 6.40 13.37
CA GLY A 348 1.28 6.53 12.10
C GLY A 348 0.46 7.02 10.92
N GLY A 349 -0.75 7.54 11.18
CA GLY A 349 -1.63 8.11 10.16
C GLY A 349 -2.38 7.07 9.33
N GLN A 350 -3.37 7.55 8.58
CA GLN A 350 -4.16 6.78 7.62
C GLN A 350 -3.90 7.28 6.18
N ASN A 351 -4.61 6.75 5.18
CA ASN A 351 -4.37 7.05 3.77
C ASN A 351 -4.80 8.47 3.38
N PHE A 352 -3.84 9.34 3.11
CA PHE A 352 -4.08 10.72 2.65
C PHE A 352 -4.63 10.80 1.23
N LEU A 353 -4.28 9.84 0.38
CA LEU A 353 -4.56 9.91 -1.06
C LEU A 353 -6.06 9.85 -1.38
N GLU A 354 -6.86 9.27 -0.48
CA GLU A 354 -8.32 9.24 -0.63
C GLU A 354 -8.93 10.65 -0.60
N ALA A 355 -8.44 11.52 0.30
CA ALA A 355 -8.85 12.92 0.35
C ALA A 355 -8.28 13.74 -0.82
N VAL A 356 -7.00 13.50 -1.18
CA VAL A 356 -6.33 14.18 -2.31
C VAL A 356 -7.08 13.93 -3.62
N LYS A 357 -7.64 12.72 -3.83
CA LYS A 357 -8.47 12.37 -4.99
C LYS A 357 -9.59 13.39 -5.24
N PHE A 358 -10.20 13.90 -4.17
CA PHE A 358 -11.27 14.91 -4.23
C PHE A 358 -10.76 16.34 -4.18
N SER A 359 -9.43 16.53 -4.28
CA SER A 359 -8.79 17.83 -4.27
C SER A 359 -9.05 18.63 -2.99
N LEU A 360 -9.20 17.94 -1.85
CA LEU A 360 -9.44 18.57 -0.56
C LEU A 360 -8.15 19.10 0.06
N PRO A 361 -8.18 20.27 0.70
CA PRO A 361 -7.19 20.67 1.69
C PRO A 361 -7.20 19.65 2.84
N ILE A 362 -6.02 19.22 3.26
CA ILE A 362 -5.91 18.14 4.26
C ILE A 362 -5.22 18.66 5.51
N SER A 363 -5.73 18.23 6.66
CA SER A 363 -5.07 18.39 7.95
C SER A 363 -4.80 17.03 8.60
N SER A 364 -3.78 16.96 9.45
CA SER A 364 -3.47 15.78 10.26
C SER A 364 -2.68 16.16 11.51
N GLY A 365 -2.53 15.21 12.44
CA GLY A 365 -1.48 15.26 13.46
C GLY A 365 -0.10 15.00 12.84
N LYS A 366 0.96 15.08 13.65
CA LYS A 366 2.36 14.89 13.21
C LYS A 366 2.80 13.42 13.18
N SER A 367 2.02 12.50 13.77
CA SER A 367 2.32 11.06 13.73
C SER A 367 1.85 10.43 12.41
N VAL A 368 2.72 10.43 11.41
CA VAL A 368 2.38 9.97 10.04
C VAL A 368 3.39 8.96 9.48
N PHE A 369 4.12 8.26 10.34
CA PHE A 369 5.26 7.42 9.96
C PHE A 369 4.89 6.28 8.98
N ASN A 370 3.63 5.82 8.93
CA ASN A 370 3.17 4.84 7.92
C ASN A 370 3.07 5.45 6.52
N PHE A 371 2.93 6.79 6.45
CA PHE A 371 2.72 7.56 5.22
C PHE A 371 3.71 8.73 5.12
N GLN A 372 4.84 8.71 5.83
CA GLN A 372 5.76 9.83 6.00
C GLN A 372 6.16 10.47 4.66
N GLU A 373 6.55 9.69 3.67
CA GLU A 373 6.98 10.22 2.37
C GLU A 373 5.85 10.94 1.61
N ILE A 374 4.63 10.38 1.69
CA ILE A 374 3.44 11.01 1.09
C ILE A 374 3.10 12.29 1.86
N ALA A 375 3.14 12.26 3.19
CA ALA A 375 2.86 13.42 4.03
C ALA A 375 3.88 14.54 3.78
N ASP A 376 5.18 14.23 3.74
CA ASP A 376 6.24 15.19 3.42
C ASP A 376 6.01 15.83 2.04
N ASP A 377 5.64 15.04 1.04
CA ASP A 377 5.42 15.50 -0.32
C ASP A 377 4.15 16.38 -0.43
N LEU A 378 3.05 15.97 0.21
CA LEU A 378 1.82 16.76 0.29
C LEU A 378 2.03 18.08 1.04
N SER A 379 2.85 18.08 2.11
CA SER A 379 3.18 19.30 2.86
C SER A 379 4.00 20.29 2.03
N LYS A 380 4.97 19.80 1.25
CA LYS A 380 5.75 20.63 0.29
C LYS A 380 4.85 21.33 -0.73
N HIS A 381 3.77 20.67 -1.14
CA HIS A 381 2.78 21.23 -2.07
C HIS A 381 1.66 22.02 -1.38
N LYS A 382 1.76 22.25 -0.06
CA LYS A 382 0.75 22.95 0.76
C LYS A 382 -0.65 22.30 0.75
N ILE A 383 -0.75 21.03 0.34
CA ILE A 383 -2.00 20.25 0.36
C ILE A 383 -2.28 19.75 1.78
N LEU A 384 -1.23 19.35 2.52
CA LEU A 384 -1.30 18.87 3.90
C LEU A 384 -0.74 19.92 4.87
N ARG A 385 -1.49 20.20 5.93
CA ARG A 385 -1.03 20.96 7.11
C ARG A 385 -1.14 20.10 8.36
N GLN A 386 -0.22 20.26 9.31
CA GLN A 386 -0.14 19.41 10.48
C GLN A 386 -0.20 20.19 11.78
N GLY A 387 -1.06 19.76 12.72
CA GLY A 387 -1.22 20.33 14.05
C GLY A 387 -1.54 19.23 15.07
N ASN A 388 -1.09 19.40 16.34
CA ASN A 388 -1.26 18.39 17.40
C ASN A 388 -2.23 18.83 18.51
N SER A 389 -2.69 20.08 18.51
CA SER A 389 -3.65 20.56 19.50
C SER A 389 -4.95 21.03 18.84
N SER A 390 -5.99 21.20 19.64
CA SER A 390 -7.28 21.74 19.19
C SER A 390 -7.13 23.16 18.64
N GLU A 391 -6.28 24.00 19.24
CA GLU A 391 -6.00 25.38 18.81
C GLU A 391 -5.25 25.39 17.47
N GLU A 392 -4.22 24.53 17.30
CA GLU A 392 -3.49 24.41 16.03
C GLU A 392 -4.43 23.95 14.91
N LEU A 393 -5.26 22.95 15.16
CA LEU A 393 -6.23 22.45 14.17
C LEU A 393 -7.30 23.50 13.84
N ARG A 394 -7.81 24.21 14.83
CA ARG A 394 -8.74 25.32 14.61
C ARG A 394 -8.14 26.38 13.68
N ASN A 395 -6.88 26.78 13.91
CA ASN A 395 -6.20 27.76 13.07
C ASN A 395 -6.05 27.24 11.62
N ILE A 396 -5.60 26.00 11.48
CA ILE A 396 -5.47 25.32 10.16
C ILE A 396 -6.82 25.30 9.44
N TRP A 397 -7.89 24.89 10.10
CA TRP A 397 -9.22 24.80 9.50
C TRP A 397 -9.78 26.17 9.11
N ASN A 398 -9.60 27.22 9.93
CA ASN A 398 -9.98 28.57 9.58
C ASN A 398 -9.28 29.06 8.32
N GLU A 399 -7.97 28.84 8.21
CA GLU A 399 -7.19 29.17 7.03
C GLU A 399 -7.67 28.39 5.80
N GLN A 400 -7.81 27.05 5.92
CA GLN A 400 -8.24 26.19 4.82
C GLN A 400 -9.68 26.48 4.35
N LEU A 401 -10.56 26.90 5.24
CA LEU A 401 -11.95 27.28 4.89
C LEU A 401 -12.03 28.68 4.30
N SER A 402 -11.08 29.58 4.59
CA SER A 402 -11.04 30.97 4.08
C SER A 402 -10.30 31.07 2.75
N GLU A 403 -9.34 30.18 2.47
CA GLU A 403 -8.58 30.19 1.21
C GLU A 403 -9.47 29.92 0.00
N SER A 404 -9.14 30.55 -1.14
CA SER A 404 -9.88 30.29 -2.38
C SER A 404 -9.70 28.80 -2.78
N SER A 405 -10.75 28.04 -2.67
CA SER A 405 -10.74 26.59 -2.96
C SER A 405 -10.26 26.24 -4.38
N SER A 406 -10.24 27.23 -5.30
CA SER A 406 -9.85 27.04 -6.70
C SER A 406 -8.36 26.76 -6.90
N GLU A 407 -7.49 27.48 -6.16
CA GLU A 407 -6.04 27.33 -6.30
C GLU A 407 -5.55 26.00 -5.68
N LEU A 408 -5.99 25.69 -4.47
CA LEU A 408 -5.68 24.41 -3.81
C LEU A 408 -6.23 23.20 -4.59
N LYS A 409 -7.44 23.33 -5.15
CA LYS A 409 -8.00 22.28 -6.04
C LYS A 409 -7.13 22.06 -7.26
N LYS A 410 -6.66 23.12 -7.91
CA LYS A 410 -5.76 23.02 -9.06
C LYS A 410 -4.44 22.37 -8.68
N ILE A 411 -3.82 22.78 -7.57
CA ILE A 411 -2.57 22.18 -7.06
C ILE A 411 -2.77 20.67 -6.81
N SER A 412 -3.86 20.28 -6.14
CA SER A 412 -4.16 18.87 -5.85
C SER A 412 -4.44 18.05 -7.11
N GLN A 413 -5.14 18.63 -8.10
CA GLN A 413 -5.39 17.99 -9.39
C GLN A 413 -4.08 17.79 -10.17
N ASP A 414 -3.25 18.81 -10.26
CA ASP A 414 -1.94 18.74 -10.93
C ASP A 414 -1.03 17.70 -10.23
N TYR A 415 -1.09 17.67 -8.90
CA TYR A 415 -0.34 16.70 -8.10
C TYR A 415 -0.71 15.24 -8.46
N ILE A 416 -2.00 14.95 -8.58
CA ILE A 416 -2.49 13.61 -8.94
C ILE A 416 -2.20 13.30 -10.41
N LEU A 417 -2.50 14.22 -11.32
CA LEU A 417 -2.34 14.01 -12.76
C LEU A 417 -0.89 13.68 -13.14
N LYS A 418 0.08 14.34 -12.52
CA LYS A 418 1.50 14.05 -12.72
C LYS A 418 1.90 12.65 -12.26
N ARG A 419 1.18 12.07 -11.29
CA ARG A 419 1.50 10.78 -10.67
C ARG A 419 0.69 9.62 -11.22
N LYS A 420 -0.48 9.89 -11.79
CA LYS A 420 -1.32 8.90 -12.46
C LYS A 420 -0.60 8.24 -13.63
N GLY A 421 -0.87 6.96 -13.89
CA GLY A 421 -0.28 6.20 -14.98
C GLY A 421 1.06 5.55 -14.63
N ALA A 422 1.43 5.50 -13.35
CA ALA A 422 2.66 4.88 -12.88
C ALA A 422 2.77 3.40 -13.29
N SER A 423 1.67 2.66 -13.26
CA SER A 423 1.61 1.26 -13.70
C SER A 423 1.97 1.10 -15.18
N LYS A 424 1.43 1.96 -16.03
CA LYS A 424 1.71 1.94 -17.48
C LYS A 424 3.16 2.33 -17.75
N ARG A 425 3.62 3.47 -17.20
CA ARG A 425 5.02 3.92 -17.35
C ARG A 425 6.02 2.89 -16.84
N THR A 426 5.71 2.20 -15.72
CA THR A 426 6.55 1.10 -15.24
C THR A 426 6.77 0.05 -16.33
N LEU A 427 5.70 -0.41 -17.00
CA LEU A 427 5.83 -1.37 -18.12
C LEU A 427 6.61 -0.85 -19.31
N GLU A 428 6.58 0.46 -19.56
CA GLU A 428 7.34 1.12 -20.64
C GLU A 428 8.83 1.22 -20.29
N PHE A 429 9.20 1.34 -19.01
CA PHE A 429 10.61 1.39 -18.58
C PHE A 429 11.32 0.04 -18.65
N LEU A 430 10.58 -1.07 -18.60
CA LEU A 430 11.17 -2.39 -18.49
C LEU A 430 11.71 -2.91 -19.83
N PRO A 431 12.90 -3.52 -19.85
CA PRO A 431 13.48 -4.17 -21.04
C PRO A 431 12.84 -5.56 -21.25
N LEU A 432 11.59 -5.57 -21.67
CA LEU A 432 10.75 -6.75 -21.86
C LEU A 432 11.05 -7.49 -23.14
#